data_8bf950d1f6eed60c1d985e63433a6019
#
_entry.id   8bf950d1f6eed60c1d985e63433a6019
#
_cell.length_a   1.000
_cell.length_b   1.000
_cell.length_c   1.000
_cell.angle_alpha   90.00
_cell.angle_beta   90.00
_cell.angle_gamma   90.00
#
_symmetry.space_group_name_H-M   'P 1'
#
loop_
_entity.id
_entity.type
_entity.pdbx_description
1 polymer ?
#
loop_
_entity_poly.entity_id
_entity_poly.type
_entity_poly.pdbx_seq_one_letter_code
_entity_poly.pdbx_strand_id
1 'polypeptide(L)'
;MREQWECAAFLPKEQETFDVIVCGGGPAGVGAAVAAQMAGAKTLLLEAAGCMGGVAAAAMWMPVNRIMLSGVTPEGGRRGGVHDKFVDAVRRYGGEAYSVRRHPATDIRGGLQVHPEYLRLACLDLLEESGCKYRLFSPAVGAIKEGNQICGVVVSTKDGTESFRAKCVIDCTGDGDVAAYAGVEMQKGRETDGIFLPPAMLFTLSNVDIDRFYAFKLGQVEAYQQMLDRAAEE
;
A
#
# COMPACT_ATOMS: atom_id res chain seq x y z
N MET A 1 25.19 -20.05 -32.49
CA MET A 1 25.93 -19.58 -31.33
C MET A 1 25.14 -18.44 -30.72
N ARG A 2 24.65 -18.57 -29.49
CA ARG A 2 24.08 -17.40 -28.78
C ARG A 2 25.25 -16.60 -28.28
N GLU A 3 25.41 -15.36 -28.71
CA GLU A 3 26.36 -14.44 -28.13
C GLU A 3 26.02 -14.29 -26.64
N GLN A 4 26.96 -14.60 -25.78
CA GLN A 4 26.85 -14.31 -24.35
C GLN A 4 27.07 -12.81 -24.18
N TRP A 5 26.02 -12.09 -23.90
CA TRP A 5 26.10 -10.69 -23.50
C TRP A 5 26.57 -10.63 -22.06
N GLU A 6 27.80 -10.21 -21.80
CA GLU A 6 28.28 -9.90 -20.47
C GLU A 6 27.90 -8.44 -20.16
N CYS A 7 27.00 -8.25 -19.19
CA CYS A 7 26.65 -6.95 -18.69
C CYS A 7 27.13 -6.82 -17.24
N ALA A 8 28.26 -6.18 -17.02
CA ALA A 8 28.86 -5.96 -15.69
C ALA A 8 27.97 -5.14 -14.74
N ALA A 9 26.99 -4.39 -15.30
CA ALA A 9 26.05 -3.58 -14.52
C ALA A 9 25.00 -4.41 -13.74
N PHE A 10 24.87 -5.70 -14.02
CA PHE A 10 23.89 -6.58 -13.36
C PHE A 10 24.41 -7.30 -12.11
N LEU A 11 25.68 -7.15 -11.76
CA LEU A 11 26.18 -7.72 -10.52
C LEU A 11 25.75 -6.82 -9.34
N PRO A 12 24.94 -7.32 -8.40
CA PRO A 12 24.50 -6.52 -7.27
C PRO A 12 25.67 -6.11 -6.39
N LYS A 13 25.73 -4.83 -6.05
CA LYS A 13 26.66 -4.34 -5.03
C LYS A 13 26.08 -4.68 -3.66
N GLU A 14 26.85 -5.42 -2.86
CA GLU A 14 26.45 -5.72 -1.49
C GLU A 14 26.43 -4.45 -0.63
N GLN A 15 25.33 -4.28 0.09
CA GLN A 15 25.08 -3.15 0.96
C GLN A 15 25.03 -3.58 2.44
N GLU A 16 24.66 -2.64 3.29
CA GLU A 16 24.48 -2.84 4.74
C GLU A 16 23.48 -3.98 5.04
N THR A 17 23.72 -4.72 6.14
CA THR A 17 22.81 -5.77 6.62
C THR A 17 21.79 -5.22 7.63
N PHE A 18 20.60 -5.82 7.65
CA PHE A 18 19.48 -5.47 8.51
C PHE A 18 18.96 -6.68 9.29
N ASP A 19 18.18 -6.43 10.34
CA ASP A 19 17.40 -7.49 10.98
C ASP A 19 16.14 -7.80 10.16
N VAL A 20 15.49 -6.74 9.69
CA VAL A 20 14.26 -6.83 8.89
C VAL A 20 14.37 -5.95 7.65
N ILE A 21 14.00 -6.50 6.49
CA ILE A 21 13.75 -5.75 5.27
C ILE A 21 12.27 -5.87 4.93
N VAL A 22 11.62 -4.73 4.67
CA VAL A 22 10.24 -4.65 4.21
C VAL A 22 10.25 -4.17 2.77
N CYS A 23 9.61 -4.91 1.86
CA CYS A 23 9.49 -4.54 0.45
C CYS A 23 8.09 -4.05 0.14
N GLY A 24 7.97 -2.81 -0.29
CA GLY A 24 6.73 -2.10 -0.55
C GLY A 24 6.37 -1.10 0.53
N GLY A 25 6.24 0.19 0.17
CA GLY A 25 5.92 1.31 1.05
C GLY A 25 4.42 1.65 1.09
N GLY A 26 3.56 0.70 0.77
CA GLY A 26 2.12 0.81 0.99
C GLY A 26 1.74 0.79 2.48
N PRO A 27 0.45 0.92 2.85
CA PRO A 27 0.02 0.94 4.25
C PRO A 27 0.49 -0.28 5.05
N ALA A 28 0.50 -1.46 4.42
CA ALA A 28 0.99 -2.70 5.04
C ALA A 28 2.49 -2.62 5.35
N GLY A 29 3.30 -2.15 4.38
CA GLY A 29 4.75 -2.06 4.55
C GLY A 29 5.18 -0.99 5.53
N VAL A 30 4.57 0.20 5.49
CA VAL A 30 4.81 1.24 6.50
C VAL A 30 4.47 0.72 7.89
N GLY A 31 3.31 0.05 8.04
CA GLY A 31 2.92 -0.56 9.31
C GLY A 31 3.91 -1.61 9.81
N ALA A 32 4.35 -2.50 8.92
CA ALA A 32 5.32 -3.56 9.24
C ALA A 32 6.68 -2.97 9.62
N ALA A 33 7.18 -1.99 8.85
CA ALA A 33 8.48 -1.37 9.10
C ALA A 33 8.52 -0.61 10.42
N VAL A 34 7.49 0.20 10.69
CA VAL A 34 7.36 0.94 11.95
C VAL A 34 7.26 -0.03 13.14
N ALA A 35 6.45 -1.10 13.02
CA ALA A 35 6.33 -2.09 14.09
C ALA A 35 7.64 -2.82 14.35
N ALA A 36 8.36 -3.25 13.32
CA ALA A 36 9.64 -3.93 13.45
C ALA A 36 10.69 -3.00 14.11
N GLN A 37 10.77 -1.76 13.66
CA GLN A 37 11.69 -0.77 14.24
C GLN A 37 11.37 -0.46 15.69
N MET A 38 10.09 -0.31 16.04
CA MET A 38 9.65 -0.12 17.42
C MET A 38 9.94 -1.32 18.34
N ALA A 39 9.99 -2.52 17.77
CA ALA A 39 10.41 -3.72 18.48
C ALA A 39 11.94 -3.84 18.64
N GLY A 40 12.70 -2.85 18.18
CA GLY A 40 14.16 -2.79 18.30
C GLY A 40 14.93 -3.45 17.17
N ALA A 41 14.26 -3.90 16.10
CA ALA A 41 14.91 -4.45 14.94
C ALA A 41 15.50 -3.34 14.05
N LYS A 42 16.74 -3.50 13.59
CA LYS A 42 17.34 -2.65 12.56
C LYS A 42 16.60 -2.89 11.23
N THR A 43 15.74 -1.95 10.85
CA THR A 43 14.78 -2.13 9.76
C THR A 43 15.09 -1.25 8.56
N LEU A 44 14.94 -1.80 7.35
CA LEU A 44 14.95 -1.08 6.08
C LEU A 44 13.63 -1.30 5.35
N LEU A 45 12.99 -0.21 4.92
CA LEU A 45 11.85 -0.26 4.00
C LEU A 45 12.29 0.15 2.60
N LEU A 46 11.94 -0.65 1.60
CA LEU A 46 12.22 -0.43 0.18
C LEU A 46 10.92 -0.19 -0.56
N GLU A 47 10.84 0.94 -1.28
CA GLU A 47 9.66 1.32 -2.06
C GLU A 47 10.04 1.55 -3.53
N ALA A 48 9.25 0.99 -4.42
CA ALA A 48 9.46 1.10 -5.86
C ALA A 48 9.17 2.50 -6.39
N ALA A 49 8.14 3.14 -5.85
CA ALA A 49 7.73 4.48 -6.26
C ALA A 49 8.56 5.59 -5.56
N GLY A 50 8.35 6.82 -6.00
CA GLY A 50 8.92 8.02 -5.41
C GLY A 50 8.15 8.55 -4.20
N CYS A 51 7.18 7.81 -3.67
CA CYS A 51 6.37 8.20 -2.52
C CYS A 51 5.87 6.99 -1.75
N MET A 52 5.60 7.18 -0.46
CA MET A 52 4.95 6.20 0.40
C MET A 52 3.43 6.24 0.25
N GLY A 53 2.74 5.21 0.78
CA GLY A 53 1.28 5.13 0.85
C GLY A 53 0.65 4.18 -0.17
N GLY A 54 1.42 3.66 -1.13
CA GLY A 54 0.96 2.66 -2.11
C GLY A 54 -0.30 3.09 -2.85
N VAL A 55 -1.19 2.14 -3.14
CA VAL A 55 -2.45 2.41 -3.86
C VAL A 55 -3.32 3.44 -3.14
N ALA A 56 -3.33 3.48 -1.82
CA ALA A 56 -4.12 4.44 -1.05
C ALA A 56 -3.70 5.90 -1.31
N ALA A 57 -2.43 6.15 -1.65
CA ALA A 57 -1.91 7.47 -2.00
C ALA A 57 -1.83 7.70 -3.51
N ALA A 58 -1.66 6.64 -4.32
CA ALA A 58 -1.52 6.74 -5.77
C ALA A 58 -2.88 6.83 -6.50
N ALA A 59 -3.93 6.23 -5.94
CA ALA A 59 -5.23 6.09 -6.58
C ALA A 59 -6.19 7.28 -6.36
N MET A 60 -5.68 8.50 -6.20
CA MET A 60 -6.48 9.74 -6.20
C MET A 60 -7.77 9.64 -5.37
N TRP A 61 -7.69 9.79 -4.03
CA TRP A 61 -8.89 9.77 -3.17
C TRP A 61 -9.57 8.40 -3.00
N MET A 62 -8.79 7.38 -2.75
CA MET A 62 -9.38 6.13 -2.33
C MET A 62 -9.83 6.24 -0.87
N PRO A 63 -11.13 6.02 -0.54
CA PRO A 63 -11.55 5.96 0.85
C PRO A 63 -10.88 4.75 1.50
N VAL A 64 -10.13 5.00 2.57
CA VAL A 64 -9.56 3.92 3.38
C VAL A 64 -10.68 3.36 4.26
N ASN A 65 -11.35 2.33 3.77
CA ASN A 65 -12.48 1.71 4.44
C ASN A 65 -12.04 1.02 5.74
N ARG A 66 -12.90 1.09 6.75
CA ARG A 66 -12.76 0.37 8.02
C ARG A 66 -11.54 0.74 8.87
N ILE A 67 -10.90 1.89 8.65
CA ILE A 67 -10.07 2.45 9.71
C ILE A 67 -11.01 2.95 10.80
N MET A 68 -11.13 2.17 11.85
CA MET A 68 -11.91 2.58 13.00
C MET A 68 -11.12 3.57 13.83
N LEU A 69 -11.58 4.81 13.85
CA LEU A 69 -10.98 5.90 14.63
C LEU A 69 -11.07 5.68 16.15
N SER A 70 -11.96 4.79 16.57
CA SER A 70 -12.19 4.50 18.00
C SER A 70 -11.16 3.56 18.63
N GLY A 71 -10.25 2.99 17.85
CA GLY A 71 -9.30 1.98 18.33
C GLY A 71 -9.95 0.68 18.83
N VAL A 72 -11.26 0.51 18.65
CA VAL A 72 -12.00 -0.69 19.06
C VAL A 72 -12.52 -1.41 17.83
N THR A 73 -12.32 -2.72 17.75
CA THR A 73 -12.92 -3.55 16.69
C THR A 73 -14.41 -3.79 16.96
N PRO A 74 -15.22 -4.16 15.95
CA PRO A 74 -16.62 -4.54 16.16
C PRO A 74 -16.81 -5.63 17.22
N GLU A 75 -15.82 -6.49 17.37
CA GLU A 75 -15.78 -7.60 18.32
C GLU A 75 -15.29 -7.16 19.71
N GLY A 76 -15.06 -5.85 19.95
CA GLY A 76 -14.60 -5.30 21.22
C GLY A 76 -13.09 -5.40 21.47
N GLY A 77 -12.30 -5.87 20.50
CA GLY A 77 -10.83 -5.89 20.58
C GLY A 77 -10.25 -4.49 20.41
N ARG A 78 -9.11 -4.20 21.07
CA ARG A 78 -8.36 -2.96 20.83
C ARG A 78 -7.47 -3.11 19.61
N ARG A 79 -7.54 -2.14 18.71
CA ARG A 79 -6.48 -1.88 17.75
C ARG A 79 -5.49 -0.97 18.43
N GLY A 80 -4.27 -1.38 18.57
CA GLY A 80 -3.25 -0.59 19.27
C GLY A 80 -2.01 -0.42 18.40
N GLY A 81 -1.00 0.15 18.99
CA GLY A 81 0.33 0.24 18.40
C GLY A 81 0.39 1.13 17.17
N VAL A 82 0.82 0.60 16.04
CA VAL A 82 1.06 1.35 14.80
C VAL A 82 -0.21 1.95 14.21
N HIS A 83 -1.36 1.29 14.37
CA HIS A 83 -2.64 1.83 13.87
C HIS A 83 -2.97 3.18 14.52
N ASP A 84 -2.83 3.30 15.83
CA ASP A 84 -3.14 4.55 16.54
C ASP A 84 -2.17 5.66 16.13
N LYS A 85 -0.88 5.32 15.99
CA LYS A 85 0.14 6.24 15.47
C LYS A 85 -0.18 6.72 14.06
N PHE A 86 -0.65 5.83 13.19
CA PHE A 86 -1.05 6.18 11.83
C PHE A 86 -2.22 7.16 11.82
N VAL A 87 -3.26 6.89 12.61
CA VAL A 87 -4.41 7.80 12.74
C VAL A 87 -3.98 9.17 13.26
N ASP A 88 -3.11 9.21 14.25
CA ASP A 88 -2.61 10.46 14.83
C ASP A 88 -1.72 11.23 13.83
N ALA A 89 -0.88 10.53 13.06
CA ALA A 89 -0.08 11.15 12.01
C ALA A 89 -0.97 11.79 10.94
N VAL A 90 -2.01 11.10 10.48
CA VAL A 90 -2.96 11.64 9.50
C VAL A 90 -3.70 12.86 10.05
N ARG A 91 -4.12 12.82 11.32
CA ARG A 91 -4.83 13.94 11.97
C ARG A 91 -4.00 15.21 12.03
N ARG A 92 -2.68 15.11 12.19
CA ARG A 92 -1.78 16.28 12.20
C ARG A 92 -1.86 17.11 10.91
N TYR A 93 -2.20 16.50 9.79
CA TYR A 93 -2.34 17.17 8.49
C TYR A 93 -3.77 17.65 8.21
N GLY A 94 -4.61 17.80 9.25
CA GLY A 94 -5.99 18.25 9.08
C GLY A 94 -6.90 17.17 8.45
N GLY A 95 -6.38 15.97 8.30
CA GLY A 95 -7.16 14.78 8.06
C GLY A 95 -7.92 14.39 9.32
N GLU A 96 -8.74 15.31 9.84
CA GLU A 96 -9.90 14.79 10.56
C GLU A 96 -10.53 13.88 9.56
N ALA A 97 -10.24 12.64 9.79
CA ALA A 97 -10.96 11.57 9.21
C ALA A 97 -12.35 12.10 9.07
N TYR A 98 -12.79 12.28 7.87
CA TYR A 98 -14.16 12.63 7.66
C TYR A 98 -14.91 11.61 8.47
N SER A 99 -15.08 12.02 9.74
CA SER A 99 -15.83 11.23 10.66
C SER A 99 -17.10 11.07 9.91
N VAL A 100 -17.26 9.93 9.32
CA VAL A 100 -18.53 9.35 9.04
C VAL A 100 -19.68 10.35 9.24
N ARG A 101 -19.75 11.40 8.45
CA ARG A 101 -21.04 11.89 8.13
C ARG A 101 -21.64 10.73 7.37
N ARG A 102 -22.45 9.94 8.09
CA ARG A 102 -23.33 8.97 7.48
C ARG A 102 -23.98 9.68 6.30
N HIS A 103 -23.38 9.55 5.12
CA HIS A 103 -24.11 9.97 3.94
C HIS A 103 -25.26 8.97 3.82
N PRO A 104 -26.53 9.41 3.85
CA PRO A 104 -27.66 8.49 3.87
C PRO A 104 -27.65 7.48 2.71
N ALA A 105 -26.92 7.80 1.63
CA ALA A 105 -26.83 6.99 0.43
C ALA A 105 -25.64 6.02 0.39
N THR A 106 -24.71 6.11 1.31
CA THR A 106 -23.56 5.19 1.35
C THR A 106 -23.49 4.60 2.74
N ASP A 107 -23.79 3.32 2.89
CA ASP A 107 -23.63 2.59 4.15
C ASP A 107 -22.14 2.33 4.47
N ILE A 108 -21.26 3.26 4.05
CA ILE A 108 -19.83 3.23 4.33
C ILE A 108 -19.63 3.66 5.77
N ARG A 109 -19.75 2.70 6.65
CA ARG A 109 -19.48 2.88 8.09
C ARG A 109 -17.97 2.91 8.28
N GLY A 110 -17.43 4.04 8.71
CA GLY A 110 -16.09 4.12 9.29
C GLY A 110 -14.94 4.17 8.28
N GLY A 111 -15.09 4.84 7.15
CA GLY A 111 -13.98 5.14 6.24
C GLY A 111 -13.20 6.38 6.66
N LEU A 112 -11.87 6.32 6.56
CA LEU A 112 -11.00 7.47 6.63
C LEU A 112 -10.84 8.03 5.21
N GLN A 113 -11.40 9.20 4.94
CA GLN A 113 -11.08 9.93 3.72
C GLN A 113 -9.89 10.84 4.00
N VAL A 114 -8.76 10.52 3.41
CA VAL A 114 -7.54 11.29 3.56
C VAL A 114 -7.15 11.83 2.20
N HIS A 115 -6.73 13.09 2.16
CA HIS A 115 -6.10 13.60 0.95
C HIS A 115 -4.83 12.79 0.67
N PRO A 116 -4.60 12.30 -0.55
CA PRO A 116 -3.45 11.44 -0.86
C PRO A 116 -2.11 12.01 -0.42
N GLU A 117 -1.91 13.33 -0.57
CA GLU A 117 -0.67 13.99 -0.14
C GLU A 117 -0.49 13.95 1.38
N TYR A 118 -1.55 14.11 2.14
CA TYR A 118 -1.49 14.01 3.61
C TYR A 118 -1.19 12.59 4.06
N LEU A 119 -1.70 11.59 3.33
CA LEU A 119 -1.35 10.20 3.58
C LEU A 119 0.13 9.92 3.33
N ARG A 120 0.70 10.46 2.23
CA ARG A 120 2.13 10.35 1.93
C ARG A 120 2.98 10.95 3.05
N LEU A 121 2.65 12.17 3.49
CA LEU A 121 3.34 12.84 4.58
C LEU A 121 3.22 12.07 5.89
N ALA A 122 2.03 11.60 6.25
CA ALA A 122 1.82 10.80 7.45
C ALA A 122 2.65 9.50 7.45
N CYS A 123 2.77 8.84 6.31
CA CYS A 123 3.62 7.65 6.17
C CYS A 123 5.11 7.99 6.39
N LEU A 124 5.59 9.11 5.84
CA LEU A 124 6.97 9.56 6.04
C LEU A 124 7.25 9.92 7.49
N ASP A 125 6.36 10.70 8.13
CA ASP A 125 6.48 11.04 9.55
C ASP A 125 6.60 9.80 10.43
N LEU A 126 5.76 8.79 10.19
CA LEU A 126 5.80 7.55 10.95
C LEU A 126 7.14 6.81 10.82
N LEU A 127 7.70 6.78 9.62
CA LEU A 127 8.99 6.15 9.38
C LEU A 127 10.12 6.95 10.06
N GLU A 128 10.12 8.26 9.95
CA GLU A 128 11.14 9.13 10.56
C GLU A 128 11.04 9.14 12.09
N GLU A 129 9.85 9.28 12.65
CA GLU A 129 9.63 9.23 14.10
C GLU A 129 10.01 7.88 14.72
N SER A 130 9.84 6.79 13.97
CA SER A 130 10.30 5.47 14.44
C SER A 130 11.80 5.27 14.30
N GLY A 131 12.49 6.10 13.51
CA GLY A 131 13.90 5.93 13.15
C GLY A 131 14.13 4.83 12.11
N CYS A 132 13.08 4.40 11.40
CA CYS A 132 13.19 3.39 10.36
C CYS A 132 13.90 3.94 9.12
N LYS A 133 14.93 3.25 8.63
CA LYS A 133 15.53 3.59 7.35
C LYS A 133 14.59 3.21 6.20
N TYR A 134 14.51 4.07 5.19
CA TYR A 134 13.74 3.75 3.98
C TYR A 134 14.44 4.25 2.72
N ARG A 135 14.12 3.64 1.58
CA ARG A 135 14.58 4.06 0.26
C ARG A 135 13.43 4.05 -0.72
N LEU A 136 13.26 5.16 -1.43
CA LEU A 136 12.36 5.31 -2.57
C LEU A 136 13.08 4.91 -3.86
N PHE A 137 12.34 4.72 -4.95
CA PHE A 137 12.86 4.33 -6.25
C PHE A 137 13.77 3.09 -6.19
N SER A 138 13.40 2.14 -5.33
CA SER A 138 14.16 0.94 -5.03
C SER A 138 13.29 -0.32 -5.13
N PRO A 139 12.74 -0.64 -6.32
CA PRO A 139 11.96 -1.85 -6.50
C PRO A 139 12.79 -3.09 -6.22
N ALA A 140 12.23 -4.02 -5.44
CA ALA A 140 12.78 -5.35 -5.33
C ALA A 140 12.64 -6.09 -6.67
N VAL A 141 13.73 -6.64 -7.17
CA VAL A 141 13.79 -7.34 -8.46
C VAL A 141 14.31 -8.77 -8.32
N GLY A 142 14.55 -9.22 -7.10
CA GLY A 142 14.99 -10.57 -6.81
C GLY A 142 15.03 -10.86 -5.32
N ALA A 143 15.00 -12.14 -4.97
CA ALA A 143 15.18 -12.64 -3.61
C ALA A 143 16.53 -13.37 -3.47
N ILE A 144 17.24 -13.14 -2.37
CA ILE A 144 18.47 -13.88 -2.02
C ILE A 144 18.07 -15.03 -1.12
N LYS A 145 18.45 -16.25 -1.50
CA LYS A 145 18.10 -17.48 -0.78
C LYS A 145 19.34 -18.27 -0.38
N GLU A 146 19.27 -18.89 0.78
CA GLU A 146 20.18 -19.94 1.23
C GLU A 146 19.33 -21.17 1.56
N GLY A 147 19.31 -22.14 0.63
CA GLY A 147 18.38 -23.26 0.69
C GLY A 147 16.92 -22.79 0.60
N ASN A 148 16.13 -23.06 1.62
CA ASN A 148 14.72 -22.65 1.72
C ASN A 148 14.53 -21.34 2.51
N GLN A 149 15.59 -20.72 2.97
CA GLN A 149 15.52 -19.47 3.72
C GLN A 149 15.77 -18.28 2.79
N ILE A 150 14.90 -17.28 2.86
CA ILE A 150 15.12 -15.97 2.24
C ILE A 150 16.00 -15.17 3.20
N CYS A 151 17.18 -14.74 2.74
CA CYS A 151 18.16 -14.00 3.54
C CYS A 151 18.47 -12.61 3.00
N GLY A 152 17.65 -12.12 2.06
CA GLY A 152 17.79 -10.76 1.52
C GLY A 152 17.05 -10.56 0.23
N VAL A 153 17.28 -9.40 -0.37
CA VAL A 153 16.66 -8.98 -1.64
C VAL A 153 17.67 -8.29 -2.54
N VAL A 154 17.41 -8.34 -3.83
CA VAL A 154 18.07 -7.52 -4.84
C VAL A 154 17.14 -6.41 -5.27
N VAL A 155 17.65 -5.19 -5.35
CA VAL A 155 16.90 -4.01 -5.79
C VAL A 155 17.54 -3.39 -7.03
N SER A 156 16.73 -2.75 -7.85
CA SER A 156 17.17 -1.94 -8.97
C SER A 156 17.18 -0.46 -8.56
N THR A 157 18.26 0.24 -8.87
CA THR A 157 18.39 1.67 -8.60
C THR A 157 18.97 2.38 -9.84
N LYS A 158 19.07 3.70 -9.80
CA LYS A 158 19.74 4.46 -10.87
C LYS A 158 21.23 4.11 -11.00
N ASP A 159 21.84 3.67 -9.91
CA ASP A 159 23.26 3.31 -9.87
C ASP A 159 23.52 1.84 -10.22
N GLY A 160 22.48 1.13 -10.67
CA GLY A 160 22.51 -0.29 -11.01
C GLY A 160 21.76 -1.14 -9.99
N THR A 161 22.17 -2.40 -9.84
CA THR A 161 21.57 -3.32 -8.87
C THR A 161 22.35 -3.33 -7.57
N GLU A 162 21.64 -3.40 -6.47
CA GLU A 162 22.16 -3.50 -5.11
C GLU A 162 21.53 -4.69 -4.40
N SER A 163 22.24 -5.28 -3.46
CA SER A 163 21.73 -6.37 -2.64
C SER A 163 21.77 -6.01 -1.16
N PHE A 164 20.71 -6.31 -0.46
CA PHE A 164 20.59 -6.12 0.98
C PHE A 164 20.30 -7.46 1.64
N ARG A 165 21.03 -7.75 2.71
CA ARG A 165 20.83 -8.97 3.51
C ARG A 165 20.03 -8.66 4.77
N ALA A 166 19.17 -9.61 5.18
CA ALA A 166 18.40 -9.53 6.41
C ALA A 166 18.13 -10.91 7.00
N LYS A 167 17.84 -10.93 8.31
CA LYS A 167 17.37 -12.13 9.01
C LYS A 167 15.92 -12.46 8.65
N CYS A 168 15.10 -11.43 8.33
CA CYS A 168 13.72 -11.56 7.95
C CYS A 168 13.40 -10.60 6.80
N VAL A 169 12.65 -11.08 5.82
CA VAL A 169 12.13 -10.26 4.72
C VAL A 169 10.61 -10.31 4.76
N ILE A 170 9.97 -9.14 4.75
CA ILE A 170 8.51 -8.99 4.74
C ILE A 170 8.10 -8.47 3.36
N ASP A 171 7.31 -9.27 2.65
CA ASP A 171 6.79 -8.89 1.34
C ASP A 171 5.46 -8.12 1.50
N CYS A 172 5.51 -6.84 1.16
CA CYS A 172 4.38 -5.90 1.14
C CYS A 172 4.25 -5.23 -0.22
N THR A 173 4.72 -5.87 -1.30
CA THR A 173 4.72 -5.33 -2.67
C THR A 173 3.33 -5.18 -3.27
N GLY A 174 2.33 -5.83 -2.69
CA GLY A 174 0.94 -5.84 -3.17
C GLY A 174 0.63 -7.06 -4.00
N ASP A 175 1.57 -7.51 -4.83
CA ASP A 175 1.42 -8.68 -5.71
C ASP A 175 2.25 -9.89 -5.26
N GLY A 176 3.02 -9.77 -4.16
CA GLY A 176 3.86 -10.84 -3.65
C GLY A 176 5.13 -11.05 -4.49
N ASP A 177 5.72 -9.98 -5.01
CA ASP A 177 6.85 -10.03 -5.93
C ASP A 177 8.05 -10.77 -5.35
N VAL A 178 8.39 -10.49 -4.09
CA VAL A 178 9.53 -11.14 -3.42
C VAL A 178 9.27 -12.62 -3.19
N ALA A 179 8.04 -12.98 -2.82
CA ALA A 179 7.63 -14.37 -2.66
C ALA A 179 7.72 -15.13 -4.01
N ALA A 180 7.27 -14.50 -5.09
CA ALA A 180 7.38 -15.06 -6.44
C ALA A 180 8.85 -15.23 -6.86
N TYR A 181 9.72 -14.24 -6.63
CA TYR A 181 11.16 -14.36 -6.91
C TYR A 181 11.84 -15.45 -6.07
N ALA A 182 11.34 -15.69 -4.87
CA ALA A 182 11.81 -16.76 -4.00
C ALA A 182 11.36 -18.17 -4.43
N GLY A 183 10.43 -18.24 -5.40
CA GLY A 183 9.86 -19.50 -5.89
C GLY A 183 8.78 -20.07 -4.97
N VAL A 184 8.11 -19.21 -4.19
CA VAL A 184 6.92 -19.60 -3.42
C VAL A 184 5.77 -19.86 -4.38
N GLU A 185 4.99 -20.89 -4.13
CA GLU A 185 3.80 -21.19 -4.92
C GLU A 185 2.77 -20.06 -4.77
N MET A 186 2.31 -19.54 -5.92
CA MET A 186 1.39 -18.41 -5.99
C MET A 186 0.06 -18.84 -6.58
N GLN A 187 -1.03 -18.58 -5.85
CA GLN A 187 -2.36 -18.77 -6.37
C GLN A 187 -2.85 -17.52 -7.11
N LYS A 188 -3.35 -17.70 -8.33
CA LYS A 188 -3.93 -16.62 -9.15
C LYS A 188 -5.41 -16.87 -9.41
N GLY A 189 -6.25 -15.91 -8.98
CA GLY A 189 -7.70 -16.01 -9.16
C GLY A 189 -8.36 -17.09 -8.28
N ARG A 190 -9.63 -17.34 -8.56
CA ARG A 190 -10.40 -18.40 -7.88
C ARG A 190 -10.03 -19.77 -8.42
N GLU A 191 -9.98 -20.77 -7.55
CA GLU A 191 -9.68 -22.16 -7.94
C GLU A 191 -10.66 -22.72 -8.98
N THR A 192 -11.92 -22.29 -8.93
CA THR A 192 -13.00 -22.82 -9.76
C THR A 192 -12.98 -22.35 -11.20
N ASP A 193 -12.53 -21.12 -11.47
CA ASP A 193 -12.64 -20.48 -12.79
C ASP A 193 -11.48 -19.52 -13.13
N GLY A 194 -10.53 -19.34 -12.23
CA GLY A 194 -9.38 -18.45 -12.42
C GLY A 194 -9.71 -16.96 -12.43
N ILE A 195 -10.96 -16.58 -12.15
CA ILE A 195 -11.39 -15.18 -12.20
C ILE A 195 -10.82 -14.40 -11.02
N PHE A 196 -10.27 -13.23 -11.31
CA PHE A 196 -9.80 -12.25 -10.34
C PHE A 196 -10.95 -11.36 -9.87
N LEU A 197 -10.74 -10.66 -8.75
CA LEU A 197 -11.59 -9.52 -8.42
C LEU A 197 -11.53 -8.49 -9.56
N PRO A 198 -12.69 -7.90 -9.95
CA PRO A 198 -12.71 -6.90 -11.01
C PRO A 198 -11.79 -5.73 -10.65
N PRO A 199 -10.96 -5.26 -11.57
CA PRO A 199 -10.19 -4.05 -11.36
C PRO A 199 -11.13 -2.84 -11.29
N ALA A 200 -10.75 -1.81 -10.53
CA ALA A 200 -11.45 -0.54 -10.48
C ALA A 200 -10.56 0.56 -11.05
N MET A 201 -11.12 1.38 -11.92
CA MET A 201 -10.49 2.62 -12.37
C MET A 201 -11.07 3.77 -11.56
N LEU A 202 -10.20 4.53 -10.92
CA LEU A 202 -10.57 5.71 -10.13
C LEU A 202 -10.15 6.96 -10.89
N PHE A 203 -11.02 7.95 -10.91
CA PHE A 203 -10.73 9.26 -11.47
C PHE A 203 -11.42 10.35 -10.62
N THR A 204 -10.87 11.54 -10.66
CA THR A 204 -11.41 12.69 -9.92
C THR A 204 -12.06 13.67 -10.89
N LEU A 205 -13.28 14.06 -10.58
CA LEU A 205 -13.96 15.16 -11.24
C LEU A 205 -13.91 16.40 -10.35
N SER A 206 -13.57 17.53 -10.92
CA SER A 206 -13.62 18.84 -10.26
C SER A 206 -14.81 19.66 -10.73
N ASN A 207 -15.15 20.68 -9.96
CA ASN A 207 -16.26 21.60 -10.27
C ASN A 207 -17.62 20.91 -10.43
N VAL A 208 -17.85 19.88 -9.60
CA VAL A 208 -19.13 19.15 -9.55
C VAL A 208 -20.02 19.78 -8.49
N ASP A 209 -21.26 20.09 -8.86
CA ASP A 209 -22.30 20.46 -7.91
C ASP A 209 -22.77 19.21 -7.15
N ILE A 210 -22.15 19.01 -5.99
CA ILE A 210 -22.37 17.83 -5.16
C ILE A 210 -23.80 17.74 -4.65
N ASP A 211 -24.40 18.86 -4.28
CA ASP A 211 -25.77 18.89 -3.77
C ASP A 211 -26.78 18.50 -4.86
N ARG A 212 -26.58 19.01 -6.07
CA ARG A 212 -27.37 18.62 -7.23
C ARG A 212 -27.20 17.16 -7.62
N PHE A 213 -25.96 16.68 -7.59
CA PHE A 213 -25.66 15.27 -7.85
C PHE A 213 -26.38 14.35 -6.87
N TYR A 214 -26.33 14.66 -5.58
CA TYR A 214 -27.00 13.83 -4.57
C TYR A 214 -28.51 13.97 -4.62
N ALA A 215 -29.04 15.15 -4.91
CA ALA A 215 -30.48 15.33 -5.12
C ALA A 215 -30.99 14.48 -6.28
N PHE A 216 -30.24 14.40 -7.39
CA PHE A 216 -30.56 13.50 -8.50
C PHE A 216 -30.47 12.03 -8.11
N LYS A 217 -29.34 11.61 -7.56
CA LYS A 217 -29.07 10.22 -7.18
C LYS A 217 -30.09 9.67 -6.18
N LEU A 218 -30.52 10.47 -5.21
CA LEU A 218 -31.42 10.04 -4.14
C LEU A 218 -32.89 10.31 -4.47
N GLY A 219 -33.20 11.38 -5.23
CA GLY A 219 -34.54 11.76 -5.60
C GLY A 219 -35.07 11.05 -6.85
N GLN A 220 -34.20 10.53 -7.69
CA GLN A 220 -34.52 9.87 -8.96
C GLN A 220 -33.76 8.56 -9.14
N VAL A 221 -33.90 7.66 -8.18
CA VAL A 221 -33.10 6.40 -8.09
C VAL A 221 -33.20 5.56 -9.37
N GLU A 222 -34.41 5.44 -9.94
CA GLU A 222 -34.64 4.67 -11.17
C GLU A 222 -33.92 5.30 -12.38
N ALA A 223 -34.02 6.63 -12.53
CA ALA A 223 -33.35 7.33 -13.61
C ALA A 223 -31.82 7.27 -13.48
N TYR A 224 -31.31 7.34 -12.24
CA TYR A 224 -29.90 7.16 -11.97
C TYR A 224 -29.44 5.75 -12.34
N GLN A 225 -30.20 4.71 -11.98
CA GLN A 225 -29.87 3.33 -12.34
C GLN A 225 -29.89 3.10 -13.86
N GLN A 226 -30.92 3.58 -14.55
CA GLN A 226 -31.02 3.51 -16.01
C GLN A 226 -29.85 4.23 -16.72
N MET A 227 -29.35 5.29 -16.13
CA MET A 227 -28.16 5.98 -16.66
C MET A 227 -26.91 5.11 -16.51
N LEU A 228 -26.74 4.43 -15.37
CA LEU A 228 -25.63 3.51 -15.15
C LEU A 228 -25.69 2.29 -16.06
N ASP A 229 -26.89 1.71 -16.23
CA ASP A 229 -27.09 0.52 -17.08
C ASP A 229 -26.74 0.85 -18.55
N ARG A 230 -27.15 1.99 -19.07
CA ARG A 230 -26.78 2.45 -20.42
C ARG A 230 -25.27 2.67 -20.56
N ALA A 231 -24.62 3.25 -19.54
CA ALA A 231 -23.18 3.45 -19.58
C ALA A 231 -22.37 2.14 -19.49
N ALA A 232 -22.98 1.07 -19.02
CA ALA A 232 -22.36 -0.26 -18.98
C ALA A 232 -22.53 -1.05 -20.30
N GLU A 233 -23.45 -0.64 -21.16
CA GLU A 233 -23.72 -1.24 -22.49
C GLU A 233 -22.86 -0.62 -23.61
N GLU A 234 -22.31 0.57 -23.40
CA GLU A 234 -21.40 1.28 -24.31
C GLU A 234 -19.93 0.89 -24.06
#